data_394d84993541a424d572d942d0f9f474
#
_entry.id   394d84993541a424d572d942d0f9f474
#
_cell.length_a   1.000
_cell.length_b   1.000
_cell.length_c   1.000
_cell.angle_alpha   90.00
_cell.angle_beta   90.00
_cell.angle_gamma   90.00
#
_symmetry.space_group_name_H-M   'P 1'
#
loop_
_entity.id
_entity.type
_entity.pdbx_description
1 polymer ?
#
loop_
_entity_poly.entity_id
_entity_poly.type
_entity_poly.pdbx_seq_one_letter_code
_entity_poly.pdbx_strand_id
1 'polypeptide(L)'
;AFLLVALLAPLGLLFRFSVLLPLGVIFSSVRKFVWEQASSLKINPDFRRKAAEPKVSISIFWQEFGGFVWSWCLMASIFIFGPRPLLIFAAVASLTALINQLRTLVAHLWENDGEPMTVTAQFLDSVNVPPPGLLAEIWAPVGLRYHALHHLMPSMPYHDLPEAHRRLKHEL
;
A
#
# COMPACT_ATOMS: atom_id res chain seq x y z
N ALA A 1 14.06 10.24 -0.11
CA ALA A 1 12.74 10.69 0.35
C ALA A 1 11.73 9.54 0.42
N PHE A 2 11.52 8.76 -0.65
CA PHE A 2 10.50 7.72 -0.77
C PHE A 2 10.51 6.64 0.34
N LEU A 3 11.68 6.03 0.61
CA LEU A 3 11.82 5.02 1.67
C LEU A 3 11.61 5.61 3.08
N LEU A 4 12.01 6.86 3.30
CA LEU A 4 11.76 7.55 4.56
C LEU A 4 10.26 7.78 4.79
N VAL A 5 9.54 8.16 3.74
CA VAL A 5 8.07 8.30 3.80
C VAL A 5 7.42 6.96 4.14
N ALA A 6 7.87 5.86 3.54
CA ALA A 6 7.37 4.53 3.86
C ALA A 6 7.63 4.14 5.31
N LEU A 7 8.84 4.40 5.81
CA LEU A 7 9.24 4.12 7.20
C LEU A 7 8.38 4.91 8.21
N LEU A 8 8.05 6.16 7.89
CA LEU A 8 7.24 7.04 8.76
C LEU A 8 5.72 6.89 8.52
N ALA A 9 5.29 6.20 7.46
CA ALA A 9 3.89 6.06 7.11
C ALA A 9 2.99 5.55 8.24
N PRO A 10 3.37 4.54 9.05
CA PRO A 10 2.51 4.09 10.16
C PRO A 10 2.25 5.17 11.21
N LEU A 11 3.26 5.99 11.52
CA LEU A 11 3.09 7.14 12.42
C LEU A 11 2.22 8.22 11.78
N GLY A 12 2.41 8.47 10.49
CA GLY A 12 1.58 9.36 9.70
C GLY A 12 0.12 8.89 9.65
N LEU A 13 -0.13 7.58 9.54
CA LEU A 13 -1.48 7.00 9.58
C LEU A 13 -2.11 7.13 10.97
N LEU A 14 -1.36 6.89 12.04
CA LEU A 14 -1.85 7.15 13.41
C LEU A 14 -2.28 8.60 13.57
N PHE A 15 -1.45 9.55 13.17
CA PHE A 15 -1.77 10.98 13.21
C PHE A 15 -2.99 11.32 12.32
N ARG A 16 -3.04 10.74 11.11
CA ARG A 16 -4.16 10.93 10.18
C ARG A 16 -5.48 10.49 10.80
N PHE A 17 -5.54 9.29 11.37
CA PHE A 17 -6.77 8.76 11.92
C PHE A 17 -7.14 9.35 13.27
N SER A 18 -6.16 9.62 14.14
CA SER A 18 -6.45 10.13 15.50
C SER A 18 -6.70 11.63 15.52
N VAL A 19 -6.10 12.41 14.62
CA VAL A 19 -6.15 13.89 14.66
C VAL A 19 -6.80 14.47 13.41
N LEU A 20 -6.28 14.15 12.21
CA LEU A 20 -6.75 14.81 10.99
C LEU A 20 -8.16 14.38 10.60
N LEU A 21 -8.54 13.12 10.85
CA LEU A 21 -9.88 12.65 10.53
C LEU A 21 -10.97 13.37 11.35
N PRO A 22 -10.91 13.44 12.71
CA PRO A 22 -11.86 14.22 13.47
C PRO A 22 -11.84 15.72 13.13
N LEU A 23 -10.67 16.31 12.90
CA LEU A 23 -10.59 17.69 12.42
C LEU A 23 -11.27 17.88 11.06
N GLY A 24 -11.19 16.88 10.17
CA GLY A 24 -11.88 16.89 8.88
C GLY A 24 -13.40 16.83 8.97
N VAL A 25 -13.97 16.38 10.10
CA VAL A 25 -15.41 16.49 10.36
C VAL A 25 -15.82 17.95 10.60
N ILE A 26 -14.97 18.73 11.27
CA ILE A 26 -15.22 20.13 11.60
C ILE A 26 -14.82 21.05 10.44
N PHE A 27 -13.66 20.82 9.83
CA PHE A 27 -13.07 21.69 8.81
C PHE A 27 -13.05 21.01 7.43
N SER A 28 -13.84 21.49 6.48
CA SER A 28 -13.92 20.94 5.12
C SER A 28 -12.58 20.99 4.36
N SER A 29 -11.74 22.01 4.62
CA SER A 29 -10.40 22.12 4.05
C SER A 29 -9.47 20.97 4.50
N VAL A 30 -9.52 20.61 5.79
CA VAL A 30 -8.77 19.47 6.34
C VAL A 30 -9.26 18.18 5.72
N ARG A 31 -10.57 17.99 5.61
CA ARG A 31 -11.15 16.80 4.96
C ARG A 31 -10.69 16.66 3.50
N LYS A 32 -10.70 17.76 2.74
CA LYS A 32 -10.21 17.78 1.36
C LYS A 32 -8.73 17.41 1.30
N PHE A 33 -7.90 18.00 2.13
CA PHE A 33 -6.47 17.69 2.21
C PHE A 33 -6.23 16.21 2.53
N VAL A 34 -6.90 15.67 3.56
CA VAL A 34 -6.77 14.27 3.97
C VAL A 34 -7.16 13.34 2.82
N TRP A 35 -8.26 13.63 2.13
CA TRP A 35 -8.72 12.83 1.01
C TRP A 35 -7.74 12.85 -0.17
N GLU A 36 -7.34 14.02 -0.61
CA GLU A 36 -6.55 14.19 -1.83
C GLU A 36 -5.06 13.84 -1.65
N GLN A 37 -4.52 14.06 -0.46
CA GLN A 37 -3.08 14.02 -0.25
C GLN A 37 -2.59 13.03 0.80
N ALA A 38 -3.39 12.72 1.82
CA ALA A 38 -3.01 11.89 2.95
C ALA A 38 -3.78 10.56 3.05
N SER A 39 -4.46 10.13 1.99
CA SER A 39 -5.24 8.89 1.97
C SER A 39 -4.55 7.72 1.27
N SER A 40 -3.39 7.93 0.68
CA SER A 40 -2.58 6.89 0.05
C SER A 40 -1.09 7.23 0.10
N LEU A 41 -0.25 6.21 0.16
CA LEU A 41 1.17 6.36 -0.15
C LEU A 41 1.31 6.58 -1.65
N LYS A 42 1.84 7.72 -2.05
CA LYS A 42 2.00 8.09 -3.45
C LYS A 42 3.47 8.26 -3.80
N ILE A 43 3.84 7.77 -4.96
CA ILE A 43 5.17 7.91 -5.52
C ILE A 43 5.29 9.28 -6.21
N ASN A 44 4.30 9.62 -7.03
CA ASN A 44 4.21 10.95 -7.64
C ASN A 44 3.65 11.97 -6.63
N PRO A 45 4.41 13.00 -6.21
CA PRO A 45 3.97 14.01 -5.26
C PRO A 45 2.80 14.87 -5.78
N ASP A 46 2.65 14.98 -7.10
CA ASP A 46 1.60 15.78 -7.73
C ASP A 46 0.27 15.04 -7.83
N PHE A 47 0.29 13.72 -7.62
CA PHE A 47 -0.94 12.93 -7.62
C PHE A 47 -1.94 13.46 -6.58
N ARG A 48 -3.19 13.61 -7.00
CA ARG A 48 -4.34 13.94 -6.14
C ARG A 48 -5.42 12.89 -6.34
N ARG A 49 -5.87 12.31 -5.24
CA ARG A 49 -6.94 11.32 -5.28
C ARG A 49 -8.25 11.96 -5.73
N LYS A 50 -8.89 11.38 -6.75
CA LYS A 50 -10.22 11.81 -7.22
C LYS A 50 -11.28 11.54 -6.14
N ALA A 51 -12.41 12.27 -6.21
CA ALA A 51 -13.55 12.03 -5.33
C ALA A 51 -14.03 10.57 -5.45
N ALA A 52 -14.47 10.01 -4.31
CA ALA A 52 -15.02 8.67 -4.31
C ALA A 52 -16.39 8.62 -4.99
N GLU A 53 -16.66 7.52 -5.65
CA GLU A 53 -18.01 7.26 -6.15
C GLU A 53 -19.01 7.11 -4.98
N PRO A 54 -20.27 7.57 -5.13
CA PRO A 54 -21.27 7.50 -4.07
C PRO A 54 -21.48 6.08 -3.51
N LYS A 55 -21.39 5.07 -4.37
CA LYS A 55 -21.58 3.65 -3.98
C LYS A 55 -20.54 3.14 -2.98
N VAL A 56 -19.32 3.67 -3.01
CA VAL A 56 -18.22 3.23 -2.13
C VAL A 56 -18.03 4.15 -0.92
N SER A 57 -18.69 5.30 -0.87
CA SER A 57 -18.51 6.30 0.18
C SER A 57 -18.87 5.78 1.58
N ILE A 58 -19.91 4.97 1.71
CA ILE A 58 -20.32 4.34 2.98
C ILE A 58 -19.26 3.34 3.46
N SER A 59 -18.74 2.52 2.55
CA SER A 59 -17.67 1.57 2.89
C SER A 59 -16.41 2.31 3.36
N ILE A 60 -16.03 3.39 2.68
CA ILE A 60 -14.90 4.22 3.06
C ILE A 60 -15.11 4.84 4.44
N PHE A 61 -16.30 5.36 4.71
CA PHE A 61 -16.64 5.92 6.02
C PHE A 61 -16.41 4.90 7.14
N TRP A 62 -16.90 3.67 7.00
CA TRP A 62 -16.72 2.63 8.01
C TRP A 62 -15.27 2.19 8.16
N GLN A 63 -14.51 2.15 7.08
CA GLN A 63 -13.07 1.86 7.13
C GLN A 63 -12.31 2.98 7.86
N GLU A 64 -12.62 4.24 7.59
CA GLU A 64 -12.01 5.38 8.27
C GLU A 64 -12.40 5.43 9.75
N PHE A 65 -13.66 5.15 10.07
CA PHE A 65 -14.13 5.04 11.46
C PHE A 65 -13.42 3.90 12.20
N GLY A 66 -13.27 2.73 11.57
CA GLY A 66 -12.48 1.63 12.12
C GLY A 66 -11.02 2.02 12.38
N GLY A 67 -10.39 2.72 11.43
CA GLY A 67 -9.04 3.25 11.59
C GLY A 67 -8.93 4.27 12.74
N PHE A 68 -9.91 5.13 12.90
CA PHE A 68 -10.01 6.07 14.02
C PHE A 68 -10.08 5.33 15.36
N VAL A 69 -11.03 4.39 15.50
CA VAL A 69 -11.19 3.61 16.73
C VAL A 69 -9.91 2.84 17.06
N TRP A 70 -9.33 2.16 16.07
CA TRP A 70 -8.07 1.43 16.24
C TRP A 70 -6.93 2.33 16.72
N SER A 71 -6.77 3.50 16.11
CA SER A 71 -5.70 4.45 16.45
C SER A 71 -5.86 4.93 17.90
N TRP A 72 -7.07 5.24 18.34
CA TRP A 72 -7.32 5.65 19.72
C TRP A 72 -7.17 4.50 20.71
N CYS A 73 -7.59 3.28 20.38
CA CYS A 73 -7.35 2.09 21.22
C CYS A 73 -5.84 1.85 21.39
N LEU A 74 -5.07 1.98 20.33
CA LEU A 74 -3.62 1.81 20.38
C LEU A 74 -2.95 2.91 21.23
N MET A 75 -3.38 4.16 21.10
CA MET A 75 -2.87 5.25 21.94
C MET A 75 -3.30 5.08 23.40
N ALA A 76 -4.55 4.71 23.66
CA ALA A 76 -5.05 4.46 25.01
C ALA A 76 -4.36 3.27 25.69
N SER A 77 -3.87 2.29 24.93
CA SER A 77 -3.14 1.15 25.48
C SER A 77 -1.87 1.56 26.24
N ILE A 78 -1.33 2.75 25.97
CA ILE A 78 -0.15 3.30 26.67
C ILE A 78 -0.46 3.46 28.17
N PHE A 79 -1.67 3.87 28.52
CA PHE A 79 -2.07 4.09 29.91
C PHE A 79 -2.26 2.79 30.71
N ILE A 80 -2.51 1.66 30.00
CA ILE A 80 -2.78 0.35 30.61
C ILE A 80 -1.50 -0.51 30.62
N PHE A 81 -0.78 -0.54 29.49
CA PHE A 81 0.34 -1.46 29.23
C PHE A 81 1.68 -0.75 29.07
N GLY A 82 1.72 0.60 29.27
CA GLY A 82 2.88 1.40 28.94
C GLY A 82 3.12 1.53 27.43
N PRO A 83 4.28 2.09 26.99
CA PRO A 83 4.53 2.39 25.58
C PRO A 83 4.80 1.16 24.69
N ARG A 84 4.97 -0.02 25.27
CA ARG A 84 5.35 -1.25 24.55
C ARG A 84 4.44 -1.58 23.36
N PRO A 85 3.09 -1.63 23.48
CA PRO A 85 2.23 -1.97 22.36
C PRO A 85 2.38 -1.02 21.18
N LEU A 86 2.47 0.30 21.45
CA LEU A 86 2.67 1.31 20.43
C LEU A 86 4.02 1.17 19.74
N LEU A 87 5.09 0.94 20.50
CA LEU A 87 6.44 0.77 19.94
C LEU A 87 6.55 -0.49 19.08
N ILE A 88 5.95 -1.60 19.52
CA ILE A 88 5.91 -2.85 18.73
C ILE A 88 5.11 -2.62 17.44
N PHE A 89 3.93 -2.01 17.54
CA PHE A 89 3.13 -1.67 16.37
C PHE A 89 3.92 -0.79 15.38
N ALA A 90 4.53 0.30 15.87
CA ALA A 90 5.30 1.20 15.04
C ALA A 90 6.47 0.49 14.35
N ALA A 91 7.24 -0.32 15.09
CA ALA A 91 8.38 -1.06 14.54
C ALA A 91 7.95 -2.08 13.47
N VAL A 92 6.95 -2.92 13.77
CA VAL A 92 6.46 -3.95 12.84
C VAL A 92 5.84 -3.30 11.61
N ALA A 93 4.95 -2.32 11.78
CA ALA A 93 4.28 -1.66 10.68
C ALA A 93 5.25 -0.86 9.79
N SER A 94 6.24 -0.18 10.39
CA SER A 94 7.27 0.56 9.65
C SER A 94 8.18 -0.37 8.86
N LEU A 95 8.60 -1.49 9.44
CA LEU A 95 9.40 -2.49 8.74
C LEU A 95 8.61 -3.11 7.58
N THR A 96 7.36 -3.47 7.82
CA THR A 96 6.47 -4.01 6.78
C THR A 96 6.27 -3.00 5.64
N ALA A 97 6.01 -1.74 5.96
CA ALA A 97 5.86 -0.68 4.96
C ALA A 97 7.15 -0.48 4.16
N LEU A 98 8.32 -0.48 4.82
CA LEU A 98 9.62 -0.35 4.16
C LEU A 98 9.88 -1.50 3.19
N ILE A 99 9.68 -2.75 3.64
CA ILE A 99 9.86 -3.94 2.79
C ILE A 99 8.91 -3.89 1.59
N ASN A 100 7.64 -3.53 1.82
CA ASN A 100 6.67 -3.41 0.74
C ASN A 100 7.06 -2.33 -0.28
N GLN A 101 7.61 -1.21 0.15
CA GLN A 101 8.06 -0.16 -0.76
C GLN A 101 9.34 -0.55 -1.51
N LEU A 102 10.29 -1.23 -0.87
CA LEU A 102 11.45 -1.81 -1.55
C LEU A 102 11.01 -2.80 -2.63
N ARG A 103 10.05 -3.67 -2.29
CA ARG A 103 9.46 -4.60 -3.26
C ARG A 103 8.86 -3.85 -4.46
N THR A 104 8.07 -2.82 -4.21
CA THR A 104 7.45 -2.03 -5.29
C THR A 104 8.51 -1.37 -6.18
N LEU A 105 9.59 -0.84 -5.59
CA LEU A 105 10.69 -0.25 -6.36
C LEU A 105 11.38 -1.24 -7.31
N VAL A 106 11.60 -2.48 -6.87
CA VAL A 106 12.29 -3.49 -7.69
C VAL A 106 11.35 -4.31 -8.59
N ALA A 107 10.04 -4.18 -8.38
CA ALA A 107 9.03 -4.88 -9.17
C ALA A 107 8.65 -4.15 -10.48
N HIS A 108 9.08 -2.91 -10.66
CA HIS A 108 8.81 -2.08 -11.83
C HIS A 108 10.10 -1.57 -12.47
N LEU A 109 10.10 -1.40 -13.79
CA LEU A 109 11.21 -0.83 -14.56
C LEU A 109 11.22 0.70 -14.55
N TRP A 110 10.06 1.30 -14.26
CA TRP A 110 9.85 2.76 -14.20
C TRP A 110 10.10 3.47 -15.54
N GLU A 111 9.81 2.80 -16.65
CA GLU A 111 9.99 3.31 -18.02
C GLU A 111 8.77 4.11 -18.52
N ASN A 112 7.99 4.70 -17.60
CA ASN A 112 6.82 5.51 -17.92
C ASN A 112 7.05 6.98 -17.60
N ASP A 113 6.35 7.86 -18.31
CA ASP A 113 6.37 9.31 -18.14
C ASP A 113 5.32 9.86 -17.15
N GLY A 114 4.63 8.98 -16.44
CA GLY A 114 3.59 9.31 -15.44
C GLY A 114 2.17 9.35 -16.01
N GLU A 115 1.98 9.06 -17.29
CA GLU A 115 0.66 8.95 -17.90
C GLU A 115 -0.05 7.63 -17.53
N PRO A 116 -1.38 7.59 -17.63
CA PRO A 116 -2.15 6.36 -17.40
C PRO A 116 -1.71 5.23 -18.33
N MET A 117 -1.34 4.09 -17.77
CA MET A 117 -0.85 2.95 -18.50
C MET A 117 -1.97 1.95 -18.80
N THR A 118 -1.94 1.36 -19.99
CA THR A 118 -2.77 0.18 -20.32
C THR A 118 -2.30 -1.05 -19.53
N VAL A 119 -3.12 -2.09 -19.45
CA VAL A 119 -2.76 -3.37 -18.79
C VAL A 119 -1.48 -3.95 -19.40
N THR A 120 -1.35 -3.93 -20.75
CA THR A 120 -0.16 -4.40 -21.45
C THR A 120 1.06 -3.57 -21.10
N ALA A 121 0.94 -2.25 -21.04
CA ALA A 121 2.05 -1.37 -20.66
C ALA A 121 2.48 -1.60 -19.20
N GLN A 122 1.54 -1.80 -18.28
CA GLN A 122 1.85 -2.16 -16.89
C GLN A 122 2.56 -3.53 -16.80
N PHE A 123 2.14 -4.51 -17.58
CA PHE A 123 2.82 -5.80 -17.67
C PHE A 123 4.27 -5.64 -18.13
N LEU A 124 4.51 -4.86 -19.19
CA LEU A 124 5.84 -4.63 -19.75
C LEU A 124 6.74 -3.79 -18.81
N ASP A 125 6.18 -2.88 -18.04
CA ASP A 125 6.90 -2.08 -17.02
C ASP A 125 7.20 -2.89 -15.74
N SER A 126 6.74 -4.13 -15.64
CA SER A 126 6.83 -4.93 -14.41
C SER A 126 7.73 -6.14 -14.59
N VAL A 127 8.24 -6.66 -13.46
CA VAL A 127 9.22 -7.75 -13.44
C VAL A 127 8.66 -8.99 -12.74
N ASN A 128 8.93 -10.18 -13.34
CA ASN A 128 8.80 -11.45 -12.64
C ASN A 128 10.18 -11.94 -12.17
N VAL A 129 10.25 -12.52 -10.97
CA VAL A 129 11.46 -13.13 -10.41
C VAL A 129 11.20 -14.60 -10.10
N PRO A 130 11.11 -15.48 -11.11
CA PRO A 130 10.82 -16.90 -10.91
C PRO A 130 11.95 -17.62 -10.16
N PRO A 131 11.70 -18.84 -9.62
CA PRO A 131 12.75 -19.69 -9.07
C PRO A 131 13.90 -19.89 -10.08
N PRO A 132 15.15 -20.10 -9.58
CA PRO A 132 15.54 -20.54 -8.24
C PRO A 132 15.91 -19.43 -7.23
N GLY A 133 15.62 -18.17 -7.49
CA GLY A 133 15.99 -17.06 -6.61
C GLY A 133 15.39 -17.19 -5.19
N LEU A 134 16.16 -17.67 -4.22
CA LEU A 134 15.70 -17.85 -2.83
C LEU A 134 15.38 -16.52 -2.13
N LEU A 135 16.14 -15.48 -2.39
CA LEU A 135 15.93 -14.16 -1.78
C LEU A 135 14.57 -13.55 -2.16
N ALA A 136 14.03 -13.92 -3.32
CA ALA A 136 12.71 -13.43 -3.73
C ALA A 136 11.57 -13.89 -2.80
N GLU A 137 11.72 -15.01 -2.11
CA GLU A 137 10.74 -15.46 -1.11
C GLU A 137 10.70 -14.56 0.13
N ILE A 138 11.79 -13.86 0.44
CA ILE A 138 11.88 -12.96 1.59
C ILE A 138 11.23 -11.60 1.27
N TRP A 139 11.55 -11.01 0.13
CA TRP A 139 11.06 -9.67 -0.21
C TRP A 139 9.79 -9.65 -1.08
N ALA A 140 9.46 -10.75 -1.75
CA ALA A 140 8.26 -10.91 -2.57
C ALA A 140 7.55 -12.27 -2.30
N PRO A 141 7.10 -12.53 -1.06
CA PRO A 141 6.47 -13.79 -0.68
C PRO A 141 5.11 -13.96 -1.36
N VAL A 142 4.55 -15.18 -1.25
CA VAL A 142 3.14 -15.48 -1.56
C VAL A 142 2.76 -15.13 -3.01
N GLY A 143 3.62 -15.47 -3.97
CA GLY A 143 3.35 -15.22 -5.40
C GLY A 143 3.62 -13.80 -5.88
N LEU A 144 3.95 -12.86 -5.01
CA LEU A 144 4.30 -11.48 -5.36
C LEU A 144 5.54 -11.37 -6.27
N ARG A 145 6.35 -12.43 -6.32
CA ARG A 145 7.46 -12.58 -7.25
C ARG A 145 7.05 -12.66 -8.74
N TYR A 146 5.76 -12.89 -9.02
CA TYR A 146 5.16 -12.90 -10.35
C TYR A 146 4.39 -11.61 -10.63
N HIS A 147 4.98 -10.47 -10.31
CA HIS A 147 4.31 -9.17 -10.31
C HIS A 147 3.84 -8.73 -11.69
N ALA A 148 4.65 -8.94 -12.74
CA ALA A 148 4.23 -8.66 -14.11
C ALA A 148 3.01 -9.51 -14.50
N LEU A 149 3.01 -10.80 -14.18
CA LEU A 149 1.89 -11.67 -14.48
C LEU A 149 0.62 -11.28 -13.71
N HIS A 150 0.77 -10.77 -12.47
CA HIS A 150 -0.35 -10.21 -11.71
C HIS A 150 -0.97 -9.01 -12.43
N HIS A 151 -0.18 -8.12 -13.05
CA HIS A 151 -0.71 -7.02 -13.85
C HIS A 151 -1.47 -7.51 -15.10
N LEU A 152 -1.01 -8.58 -15.72
CA LEU A 152 -1.69 -9.17 -16.88
C LEU A 152 -3.00 -9.85 -16.48
N MET A 153 -3.02 -10.52 -15.32
CA MET A 153 -4.15 -11.31 -14.81
C MET A 153 -4.48 -10.94 -13.35
N PRO A 154 -4.98 -9.73 -13.07
CA PRO A 154 -5.14 -9.21 -11.71
C PRO A 154 -6.17 -9.99 -10.86
N SER A 155 -7.09 -10.71 -11.50
CA SER A 155 -8.08 -11.56 -10.82
C SER A 155 -7.61 -12.98 -10.53
N MET A 156 -6.40 -13.36 -11.01
CA MET A 156 -5.86 -14.70 -10.77
C MET A 156 -5.42 -14.85 -9.31
N PRO A 157 -5.82 -15.91 -8.61
CA PRO A 157 -5.33 -16.19 -7.27
C PRO A 157 -3.82 -16.33 -7.23
N TYR A 158 -3.18 -15.77 -6.19
CA TYR A 158 -1.72 -15.72 -6.08
C TYR A 158 -1.05 -17.10 -6.11
N HIS A 159 -1.71 -18.14 -5.64
CA HIS A 159 -1.20 -19.52 -5.63
C HIS A 159 -1.19 -20.17 -7.02
N ASP A 160 -1.92 -19.63 -7.99
CA ASP A 160 -1.95 -20.11 -9.38
C ASP A 160 -0.93 -19.41 -10.28
N LEU A 161 -0.37 -18.25 -9.83
CA LEU A 161 0.61 -17.48 -10.60
C LEU A 161 1.86 -18.28 -10.99
N PRO A 162 2.45 -19.15 -10.14
CA PRO A 162 3.59 -19.98 -10.52
C PRO A 162 3.29 -20.92 -11.71
N GLU A 163 2.12 -21.55 -11.68
CA GLU A 163 1.69 -22.48 -12.75
C GLU A 163 1.38 -21.72 -14.04
N ALA A 164 0.69 -20.58 -13.94
CA ALA A 164 0.42 -19.72 -15.08
C ALA A 164 1.72 -19.23 -15.73
N HIS A 165 2.72 -18.82 -14.92
CA HIS A 165 4.04 -18.42 -15.41
C HIS A 165 4.74 -19.56 -16.16
N ARG A 166 4.69 -20.78 -15.61
CA ARG A 166 5.30 -21.95 -16.22
C ARG A 166 4.67 -22.27 -17.58
N ARG A 167 3.33 -22.21 -17.70
CA ARG A 167 2.61 -22.44 -18.96
C ARG A 167 2.96 -21.39 -20.00
N LEU A 168 2.89 -20.11 -19.65
CA LEU A 168 3.24 -19.03 -20.57
C LEU A 168 4.68 -19.14 -21.08
N LYS A 169 5.64 -19.46 -20.22
CA LYS A 169 7.04 -19.66 -20.61
C LYS A 169 7.24 -20.83 -21.56
N HIS A 170 6.37 -21.82 -21.51
CA HIS A 170 6.45 -23.01 -22.40
C HIS A 170 5.87 -22.73 -23.78
N GLU A 171 4.91 -21.80 -23.86
CA GLU A 171 4.21 -21.43 -25.11
C GLU A 171 4.94 -20.31 -25.88
N LEU A 172 5.82 -19.55 -25.24
CA LEU A 172 6.63 -18.47 -25.81
C LEU A 172 8.06 -18.90 -26.08
#